data_c4e7023d2224fcdfe1313ac9f978f97d
#
_entry.id   c4e7023d2224fcdfe1313ac9f978f97d
#
_cell.length_a   1.000
_cell.length_b   1.000
_cell.length_c   1.000
_cell.angle_alpha   90.00
_cell.angle_beta   90.00
_cell.angle_gamma   90.00
#
_symmetry.space_group_name_H-M   'P 1'
#
loop_
_entity.id
_entity.type
_entity.pdbx_description
1 polymer ?
#
loop_
_entity_poly.entity_id
_entity_poly.type
_entity_poly.pdbx_seq_one_letter_code
_entity_poly.pdbx_strand_id
1 'polypeptide(L)'
;MFISACMGFLVCFFAMGGFNYQPQTENKFEGDTEIKVEVHYDPPKTEAEPVEPEVVEVKKTSLGTYKLTGYCPCEKCCGVNTGITASGTKATEGRTVGVNPKDIPYGTVLEINGQQYIAEDTGSAIGSKHIDIYFDNHEDALKFGTQKAEVFILEVEE
;
A
#
# COMPACT_ATOMS: atom_id res chain seq x y z
N MET A 1 1.57 -53.56 26.10
CA MET A 1 0.85 -52.48 26.82
C MET A 1 1.04 -51.21 26.03
N PHE A 2 0.09 -50.94 25.12
CA PHE A 2 0.17 -49.82 24.15
C PHE A 2 -0.77 -48.74 24.62
N ILE A 3 -0.23 -47.54 24.81
CA ILE A 3 -1.03 -46.33 25.11
C ILE A 3 -1.16 -45.53 23.83
N SER A 4 -2.36 -45.46 23.35
CA SER A 4 -2.76 -44.62 22.20
C SER A 4 -2.98 -43.17 22.64
N ALA A 5 -2.26 -42.24 22.07
CA ALA A 5 -2.45 -40.82 22.28
C ALA A 5 -3.33 -40.23 21.12
N CYS A 6 -4.57 -39.88 21.48
CA CYS A 6 -5.47 -39.11 20.59
C CYS A 6 -5.02 -37.65 20.53
N MET A 7 -4.55 -37.16 19.39
CA MET A 7 -4.39 -35.72 19.11
C MET A 7 -5.66 -35.19 18.48
N GLY A 8 -6.40 -34.38 19.24
CA GLY A 8 -7.54 -33.65 18.74
C GLY A 8 -7.10 -32.47 17.86
N PHE A 9 -7.58 -32.47 16.64
CA PHE A 9 -7.46 -31.31 15.73
C PHE A 9 -8.60 -30.34 16.00
N LEU A 10 -8.23 -29.15 16.48
CA LEU A 10 -9.14 -28.02 16.61
C LEU A 10 -9.27 -27.35 15.24
N VAL A 11 -10.44 -27.49 14.59
CA VAL A 11 -10.75 -26.82 13.34
C VAL A 11 -11.36 -25.45 13.66
N CYS A 12 -10.59 -24.36 13.42
CA CYS A 12 -11.13 -23.02 13.39
C CYS A 12 -11.93 -22.79 12.11
N PHE A 13 -13.26 -22.63 12.28
CA PHE A 13 -14.17 -22.21 11.21
C PHE A 13 -13.98 -20.69 10.95
N PHE A 14 -13.40 -20.34 9.82
CA PHE A 14 -13.54 -19.00 9.25
C PHE A 14 -14.62 -19.04 8.18
N ALA A 15 -15.74 -18.36 8.45
CA ALA A 15 -16.84 -18.20 7.50
C ALA A 15 -16.50 -17.09 6.51
N MET A 16 -16.16 -17.47 5.29
CA MET A 16 -16.25 -16.58 4.11
C MET A 16 -16.60 -17.41 2.88
N GLY A 17 -17.78 -17.13 2.30
CA GLY A 17 -18.12 -17.35 0.89
C GLY A 17 -18.10 -18.79 0.36
N GLY A 18 -19.26 -19.45 0.42
CA GLY A 18 -19.77 -20.47 -0.48
C GLY A 18 -18.83 -21.38 -1.28
N PHE A 19 -18.03 -22.22 -0.60
CA PHE A 19 -17.50 -23.43 -1.24
C PHE A 19 -18.23 -24.63 -0.66
N ASN A 20 -19.12 -25.23 -1.47
CA ASN A 20 -19.81 -26.45 -1.10
C ASN A 20 -18.84 -27.63 -1.30
N TYR A 21 -18.05 -27.94 -0.27
CA TYR A 21 -17.22 -29.14 -0.28
C TYR A 21 -18.04 -30.30 0.22
N GLN A 22 -18.40 -31.21 -0.67
CA GLN A 22 -18.96 -32.53 -0.29
C GLN A 22 -17.83 -33.55 -0.23
N PRO A 23 -17.55 -34.14 0.92
CA PRO A 23 -16.59 -35.25 1.00
C PRO A 23 -17.19 -36.47 0.33
N GLN A 24 -16.56 -36.96 -0.72
CA GLN A 24 -16.83 -38.23 -1.34
C GLN A 24 -16.36 -39.36 -0.41
N THR A 25 -17.22 -40.33 -0.23
CA THR A 25 -17.04 -41.52 0.60
C THR A 25 -15.84 -42.36 0.17
N GLU A 26 -15.18 -42.93 1.16
CA GLU A 26 -14.06 -43.86 1.06
C GLU A 26 -14.31 -44.96 0.03
N ASN A 27 -13.50 -44.99 -1.06
CA ASN A 27 -13.37 -46.15 -1.92
C ASN A 27 -12.14 -46.98 -1.51
N LYS A 28 -12.39 -48.19 -1.06
CA LYS A 28 -11.43 -49.25 -0.77
C LYS A 28 -10.66 -49.58 -2.07
N PHE A 29 -9.35 -49.30 -2.05
CA PHE A 29 -8.45 -49.53 -3.19
C PHE A 29 -7.93 -50.97 -3.15
N GLU A 30 -8.28 -51.76 -4.13
CA GLU A 30 -7.54 -52.97 -4.51
C GLU A 30 -7.23 -52.91 -6.01
N GLY A 31 -5.94 -52.89 -6.37
CA GLY A 31 -5.44 -53.15 -7.72
C GLY A 31 -4.76 -51.98 -8.41
N ASP A 32 -3.52 -52.20 -8.80
CA ASP A 32 -2.65 -51.33 -9.59
C ASP A 32 -3.28 -50.92 -10.92
N THR A 33 -3.71 -49.67 -11.03
CA THR A 33 -3.93 -48.98 -12.29
C THR A 33 -3.70 -47.50 -12.10
N GLU A 34 -2.69 -46.94 -12.80
CA GLU A 34 -2.44 -45.52 -12.85
C GLU A 34 -3.66 -44.81 -13.47
N ILE A 35 -4.40 -44.06 -12.65
CA ILE A 35 -5.48 -43.21 -13.13
C ILE A 35 -4.86 -41.82 -13.37
N LYS A 36 -4.63 -41.46 -14.63
CA LYS A 36 -4.38 -40.09 -15.04
C LYS A 36 -5.68 -39.30 -14.86
N VAL A 37 -5.75 -38.51 -13.82
CA VAL A 37 -6.83 -37.53 -13.66
C VAL A 37 -6.42 -36.27 -14.44
N GLU A 38 -6.99 -36.07 -15.62
CA GLU A 38 -6.94 -34.77 -16.28
C GLU A 38 -7.92 -33.83 -15.56
N VAL A 39 -7.38 -32.94 -14.74
CA VAL A 39 -8.16 -31.86 -14.16
C VAL A 39 -8.38 -30.82 -15.26
N HIS A 40 -9.54 -30.87 -15.88
CA HIS A 40 -9.96 -29.80 -16.80
C HIS A 40 -10.36 -28.59 -15.94
N TYR A 41 -9.44 -27.62 -15.81
CA TYR A 41 -9.73 -26.32 -15.20
C TYR A 41 -10.29 -25.41 -16.29
N ASP A 42 -11.61 -25.24 -16.29
CA ASP A 42 -12.23 -24.14 -17.01
C ASP A 42 -12.12 -22.87 -16.19
N PRO A 43 -11.28 -21.89 -16.58
CA PRO A 43 -11.26 -20.60 -15.89
C PRO A 43 -12.63 -19.92 -16.09
N PRO A 44 -13.16 -19.24 -15.07
CA PRO A 44 -14.40 -18.50 -15.22
C PRO A 44 -14.23 -17.49 -16.35
N LYS A 45 -15.07 -17.58 -17.38
CA LYS A 45 -15.19 -16.55 -18.42
C LYS A 45 -15.74 -15.30 -17.78
N THR A 46 -14.86 -14.51 -17.15
CA THR A 46 -15.15 -13.12 -16.91
C THR A 46 -14.75 -12.40 -18.19
N GLU A 47 -15.73 -12.19 -19.05
CA GLU A 47 -15.64 -11.26 -20.17
C GLU A 47 -15.44 -9.87 -19.53
N ALA A 48 -14.18 -9.48 -19.34
CA ALA A 48 -13.84 -8.12 -18.99
C ALA A 48 -14.16 -7.28 -20.23
N GLU A 49 -15.26 -6.56 -20.17
CA GLU A 49 -15.51 -5.47 -21.12
C GLU A 49 -14.27 -4.58 -21.10
N PRO A 50 -13.74 -4.17 -22.28
CA PRO A 50 -12.63 -3.24 -22.33
C PRO A 50 -13.14 -1.91 -21.73
N VAL A 51 -12.70 -1.62 -20.49
CA VAL A 51 -12.89 -0.31 -19.88
C VAL A 51 -12.01 0.63 -20.68
N GLU A 52 -12.61 1.42 -21.57
CA GLU A 52 -11.92 2.56 -22.19
C GLU A 52 -11.35 3.40 -21.05
N PRO A 53 -10.06 3.82 -21.12
CA PRO A 53 -9.49 4.67 -20.10
C PRO A 53 -10.27 6.00 -20.11
N GLU A 54 -11.06 6.23 -19.08
CA GLU A 54 -11.67 7.53 -18.83
C GLU A 54 -10.53 8.54 -18.74
N VAL A 55 -10.49 9.47 -19.69
CA VAL A 55 -9.53 10.58 -19.68
C VAL A 55 -10.01 11.57 -18.63
N VAL A 56 -9.54 11.36 -17.40
CA VAL A 56 -9.78 12.28 -16.30
C VAL A 56 -8.92 13.52 -16.51
N GLU A 57 -9.55 14.68 -16.73
CA GLU A 57 -8.82 15.94 -16.81
C GLU A 57 -8.29 16.31 -15.42
N VAL A 58 -6.96 16.39 -15.31
CA VAL A 58 -6.27 16.78 -14.08
C VAL A 58 -5.82 18.23 -14.20
N LYS A 59 -6.41 19.08 -13.38
CA LYS A 59 -5.98 20.48 -13.26
C LYS A 59 -4.71 20.56 -12.42
N LYS A 60 -3.71 21.24 -12.95
CA LYS A 60 -2.41 21.44 -12.31
C LYS A 60 -2.24 22.90 -11.90
N THR A 61 -2.18 23.17 -10.58
CA THR A 61 -2.04 24.52 -10.02
C THR A 61 -0.70 24.67 -9.34
N SER A 62 0.12 25.66 -9.76
CA SER A 62 1.43 25.90 -9.13
C SER A 62 1.29 26.57 -7.76
N LEU A 63 1.96 26.01 -6.76
CA LEU A 63 2.16 26.60 -5.44
C LEU A 63 3.44 27.44 -5.35
N GLY A 64 4.26 27.42 -6.42
CA GLY A 64 5.58 28.04 -6.47
C GLY A 64 6.66 27.18 -5.83
N THR A 65 7.80 27.78 -5.50
CA THR A 65 9.00 27.07 -5.02
C THR A 65 8.92 26.76 -3.53
N TYR A 66 9.18 25.49 -3.18
CA TYR A 66 9.28 24.98 -1.82
C TYR A 66 10.69 24.49 -1.51
N LYS A 67 11.07 24.56 -0.25
CA LYS A 67 12.24 23.84 0.29
C LYS A 67 11.82 22.37 0.46
N LEU A 68 12.64 21.45 0.01
CA LEU A 68 12.46 20.01 0.17
C LEU A 68 13.55 19.46 1.09
N THR A 69 13.17 18.59 2.02
CA THR A 69 14.07 17.77 2.85
C THR A 69 13.62 16.32 2.81
N GLY A 70 14.43 15.41 3.35
CA GLY A 70 14.08 14.00 3.46
C GLY A 70 14.06 13.54 4.91
N TYR A 71 13.11 12.68 5.27
CA TYR A 71 13.04 12.03 6.57
C TYR A 71 12.77 10.54 6.43
N CYS A 72 13.03 9.77 7.49
CA CYS A 72 12.76 8.34 7.56
C CYS A 72 12.17 7.98 8.93
N PRO A 73 11.60 6.77 9.12
CA PRO A 73 10.94 6.40 10.36
C PRO A 73 11.89 6.06 11.52
N CYS A 74 13.20 6.36 11.41
CA CYS A 74 14.15 6.07 12.47
C CYS A 74 14.02 7.03 13.67
N GLU A 75 14.53 6.61 14.82
CA GLU A 75 14.51 7.42 16.06
C GLU A 75 15.18 8.80 15.90
N LYS A 76 16.21 8.90 15.05
CA LYS A 76 16.91 10.18 14.82
C LYS A 76 16.06 11.19 14.06
N CYS A 77 15.21 10.74 13.13
CA CYS A 77 14.35 11.60 12.33
C CYS A 77 13.00 11.88 13.00
N CYS A 78 12.38 10.83 13.58
CA CYS A 78 11.00 10.90 14.08
C CYS A 78 10.88 10.74 15.60
N GLY A 79 11.95 10.43 16.32
CA GLY A 79 11.92 10.16 17.76
C GLY A 79 11.27 8.83 18.14
N VAL A 80 10.30 8.36 17.36
CA VAL A 80 9.64 7.06 17.51
C VAL A 80 9.48 6.41 16.14
N ASN A 81 9.74 5.11 16.06
CA ASN A 81 9.64 4.37 14.79
C ASN A 81 8.29 3.63 14.71
N THR A 82 7.21 4.36 14.48
CA THR A 82 5.90 3.73 14.24
C THR A 82 5.60 3.52 12.76
N GLY A 83 6.21 4.32 11.88
CA GLY A 83 5.89 4.34 10.45
C GLY A 83 4.46 4.79 10.14
N ILE A 84 3.76 5.37 11.13
CA ILE A 84 2.41 5.92 10.96
C ILE A 84 2.49 7.43 10.88
N THR A 85 1.86 8.00 9.86
CA THR A 85 1.81 9.44 9.59
C THR A 85 0.83 10.16 10.52
N ALA A 86 0.88 11.48 10.52
CA ALA A 86 -0.06 12.31 11.29
C ALA A 86 -1.50 12.18 10.81
N SER A 87 -1.75 11.81 9.54
CA SER A 87 -3.08 11.49 9.01
C SER A 87 -3.58 10.09 9.41
N GLY A 88 -2.74 9.25 10.04
CA GLY A 88 -3.06 7.90 10.48
C GLY A 88 -2.81 6.83 9.42
N THR A 89 -2.22 7.16 8.28
CA THR A 89 -1.84 6.21 7.22
C THR A 89 -0.43 5.67 7.47
N LYS A 90 -0.07 4.57 6.81
CA LYS A 90 1.31 4.07 6.80
C LYS A 90 2.15 4.92 5.84
N ALA A 91 3.25 5.47 6.32
CA ALA A 91 4.21 6.17 5.48
C ALA A 91 4.80 5.23 4.42
N THR A 92 4.90 5.71 3.18
CA THR A 92 5.37 4.92 2.04
C THR A 92 6.29 5.78 1.18
N GLU A 93 7.48 5.24 0.87
CA GLU A 93 8.43 5.91 -0.01
C GLU A 93 7.85 6.11 -1.42
N GLY A 94 8.15 7.28 -2.02
CA GLY A 94 7.62 7.66 -3.32
C GLY A 94 6.17 8.15 -3.32
N ARG A 95 5.52 8.16 -2.15
CA ARG A 95 4.12 8.60 -1.97
C ARG A 95 3.96 9.66 -0.87
N THR A 96 4.47 9.38 0.32
CA THR A 96 4.18 10.18 1.51
C THR A 96 5.08 11.40 1.61
N VAL A 97 4.47 12.55 1.88
CA VAL A 97 5.20 13.77 2.25
C VAL A 97 4.61 14.41 3.49
N GLY A 98 5.51 14.98 4.31
CA GLY A 98 5.18 15.84 5.42
C GLY A 98 5.04 17.29 4.95
N VAL A 99 3.99 17.95 5.43
CA VAL A 99 3.64 19.32 5.06
C VAL A 99 3.21 20.12 6.28
N ASN A 100 3.10 21.45 6.15
CA ASN A 100 2.34 22.27 7.08
C ASN A 100 0.85 22.19 6.71
N PRO A 101 -0.03 21.56 7.52
CA PRO A 101 -1.43 21.37 7.16
C PRO A 101 -2.26 22.66 7.11
N LYS A 102 -1.69 23.78 7.55
CA LYS A 102 -2.31 25.12 7.37
C LYS A 102 -2.12 25.64 5.95
N ASP A 103 -1.05 25.24 5.29
CA ASP A 103 -0.73 25.66 3.90
C ASP A 103 -1.23 24.64 2.87
N ILE A 104 -1.09 23.34 3.20
CA ILE A 104 -1.46 22.21 2.34
C ILE A 104 -2.23 21.20 3.19
N PRO A 105 -3.55 21.04 3.01
CA PRO A 105 -4.36 20.07 3.75
C PRO A 105 -3.90 18.63 3.51
N TYR A 106 -4.13 17.74 4.49
CA TYR A 106 -3.91 16.30 4.29
C TYR A 106 -4.81 15.75 3.20
N GLY A 107 -4.30 14.77 2.45
CA GLY A 107 -4.95 14.18 1.28
C GLY A 107 -4.71 14.93 -0.02
N THR A 108 -4.11 16.14 0.02
CA THR A 108 -3.77 16.88 -1.21
C THR A 108 -2.73 16.08 -2.01
N VAL A 109 -3.00 15.90 -3.31
CA VAL A 109 -2.06 15.29 -4.24
C VAL A 109 -1.16 16.39 -4.79
N LEU A 110 0.14 16.19 -4.64
CA LEU A 110 1.18 17.12 -5.08
C LEU A 110 2.01 16.50 -6.21
N GLU A 111 2.43 17.31 -7.16
CA GLU A 111 3.49 16.93 -8.10
C GLU A 111 4.76 17.74 -7.81
N ILE A 112 5.87 17.04 -7.64
CA ILE A 112 7.21 17.59 -7.39
C ILE A 112 8.19 16.89 -8.33
N ASN A 113 8.86 17.65 -9.19
CA ASN A 113 9.80 17.12 -10.20
C ASN A 113 9.20 15.99 -11.08
N GLY A 114 7.91 16.07 -11.40
CA GLY A 114 7.21 15.08 -12.25
C GLY A 114 6.77 13.82 -11.49
N GLN A 115 7.00 13.71 -10.18
CA GLN A 115 6.52 12.63 -9.34
C GLN A 115 5.35 13.09 -8.47
N GLN A 116 4.34 12.24 -8.33
CA GLN A 116 3.19 12.50 -7.49
C GLN A 116 3.43 12.03 -6.05
N TYR A 117 2.96 12.82 -5.10
CA TYR A 117 3.01 12.58 -3.66
C TYR A 117 1.67 12.91 -3.02
N ILE A 118 1.43 12.41 -1.83
CA ILE A 118 0.25 12.72 -1.04
C ILE A 118 0.68 13.38 0.27
N ALA A 119 0.06 14.49 0.62
CA ALA A 119 0.25 15.16 1.90
C ALA A 119 -0.41 14.34 3.01
N GLU A 120 0.37 13.55 3.74
CA GLU A 120 -0.13 12.62 4.76
C GLU A 120 0.48 12.85 6.14
N ASP A 121 1.60 13.56 6.20
CA ASP A 121 2.35 13.72 7.43
C ASP A 121 2.65 15.19 7.76
N THR A 122 3.12 15.43 8.98
CA THR A 122 3.61 16.72 9.46
C THR A 122 4.68 16.55 10.50
N GLY A 123 5.42 17.62 10.77
CA GLY A 123 6.41 17.69 11.83
C GLY A 123 6.57 19.11 12.35
N SER A 124 7.02 19.25 13.60
CA SER A 124 7.22 20.56 14.25
C SER A 124 8.25 21.45 13.53
N ALA A 125 9.13 20.85 12.74
CA ALA A 125 10.15 21.55 11.95
C ALA A 125 9.67 21.98 10.55
N ILE A 126 8.47 21.53 10.12
CA ILE A 126 7.92 21.81 8.80
C ILE A 126 7.14 23.13 8.86
N GLY A 127 7.82 24.20 8.44
CA GLY A 127 7.23 25.53 8.34
C GLY A 127 6.52 25.77 7.00
N SER A 128 6.15 27.05 6.76
CA SER A 128 5.60 27.45 5.46
C SER A 128 6.62 27.26 4.34
N LYS A 129 6.14 26.89 3.15
CA LYS A 129 6.98 26.62 1.96
C LYS A 129 8.08 25.56 2.20
N HIS A 130 7.77 24.57 3.05
CA HIS A 130 8.65 23.43 3.34
C HIS A 130 7.87 22.14 3.20
N ILE A 131 8.43 21.16 2.50
CA ILE A 131 7.92 19.78 2.34
C ILE A 131 9.02 18.82 2.75
N ASP A 132 8.67 17.79 3.50
CA ASP A 132 9.59 16.75 3.94
C ASP A 132 9.21 15.41 3.27
N ILE A 133 10.09 14.86 2.44
CA ILE A 133 9.82 13.66 1.64
C ILE A 133 10.20 12.43 2.45
N TYR A 134 9.29 11.46 2.50
CA TYR A 134 9.53 10.21 3.22
C TYR A 134 10.42 9.26 2.43
N PHE A 135 11.37 8.64 3.14
CA PHE A 135 12.24 7.56 2.69
C PHE A 135 12.18 6.39 3.67
N ASP A 136 12.25 5.17 3.18
CA ASP A 136 12.22 3.97 4.03
C ASP A 136 13.46 3.84 4.90
N ASN A 137 14.59 4.39 4.45
CA ASN A 137 15.86 4.31 5.18
C ASN A 137 16.55 5.67 5.37
N HIS A 138 17.43 5.72 6.38
CA HIS A 138 18.10 6.95 6.79
C HIS A 138 19.13 7.44 5.79
N GLU A 139 19.81 6.54 5.11
CA GLU A 139 20.89 6.89 4.16
C GLU A 139 20.33 7.62 2.95
N ASP A 140 19.19 7.17 2.41
CA ASP A 140 18.56 7.82 1.27
C ASP A 140 17.96 9.18 1.65
N ALA A 141 17.37 9.30 2.84
CA ALA A 141 16.94 10.59 3.37
C ALA A 141 18.12 11.59 3.50
N LEU A 142 19.27 11.14 4.02
CA LEU A 142 20.47 11.97 4.10
C LEU A 142 21.05 12.32 2.72
N LYS A 143 21.06 11.36 1.80
CA LYS A 143 21.54 11.55 0.42
C LYS A 143 20.67 12.54 -0.35
N PHE A 144 19.36 12.52 -0.14
CA PHE A 144 18.44 13.49 -0.71
C PHE A 144 18.80 14.92 -0.27
N GLY A 145 19.13 15.10 1.01
CA GLY A 145 19.59 16.36 1.58
C GLY A 145 18.54 17.45 1.55
N THR A 146 18.96 18.68 1.19
CA THR A 146 18.07 19.84 1.07
C THR A 146 18.09 20.35 -0.36
N GLN A 147 16.91 20.48 -0.95
CA GLN A 147 16.72 20.93 -2.32
C GLN A 147 15.63 22.01 -2.39
N LYS A 148 15.43 22.57 -3.57
CA LYS A 148 14.30 23.45 -3.89
C LYS A 148 13.69 23.00 -5.19
N ALA A 149 12.36 22.92 -5.24
CA ALA A 149 11.63 22.61 -6.44
C ALA A 149 10.31 23.37 -6.50
N GLU A 150 9.78 23.51 -7.70
CA GLU A 150 8.42 23.96 -7.89
C GLU A 150 7.46 22.83 -7.54
N VAL A 151 6.37 23.18 -6.85
CA VAL A 151 5.35 22.26 -6.36
C VAL A 151 4.03 22.62 -6.98
N PHE A 152 3.31 21.59 -7.42
CA PHE A 152 1.98 21.74 -8.01
C PHE A 152 0.96 20.94 -7.20
N ILE A 153 -0.26 21.45 -7.09
CA ILE A 153 -1.43 20.67 -6.69
C ILE A 153 -2.05 20.04 -7.94
N LEU A 154 -2.43 18.77 -7.81
CA LEU A 154 -3.22 18.06 -8.81
C LEU A 154 -4.66 17.91 -8.30
N GLU A 155 -5.62 18.46 -9.01
CA GLU A 155 -7.05 18.36 -8.74
C GLU A 155 -7.73 17.63 -9.89
N VAL A 156 -8.59 16.67 -9.57
CA VAL A 156 -9.43 15.99 -10.55
C VAL A 156 -10.66 16.88 -10.75
N GLU A 157 -10.90 17.33 -11.98
CA GLU A 157 -12.15 18.03 -12.31
C GLU A 157 -13.24 16.96 -12.50
N GLU A 158 -14.30 17.01 -11.65
CA GLU A 158 -15.51 16.19 -11.77
C GLU A 158 -16.47 16.76 -12.82
#